data_92cabbe8151cd7ecf0d9e9280c27e0b6
#
_entry.id   92cabbe8151cd7ecf0d9e9280c27e0b6
#
_cell.length_a   1.000
_cell.length_b   1.000
_cell.length_c   1.000
_cell.angle_alpha   90.00
_cell.angle_beta   90.00
_cell.angle_gamma   90.00
#
_symmetry.space_group_name_H-M   'P 1'
#
loop_
_entity.id
_entity.type
_entity.pdbx_description
1 polymer ?
#
loop_
_entity_poly.entity_id
_entity_poly.type
_entity_poly.pdbx_seq_one_letter_code
_entity_poly.pdbx_strand_id
1 'polypeptide(L)'
;MLTVRGDLVALFQAGAFDVIVHGQNCHCNMDDGIARAISQAFPEALQADMQTPIHDPRKLGTYSKAVVAQGVIINGYTQFNWSGLGPGGGPLTQYEAVRAVFAGLRAEFGGQGLCFGVPAIGAARGGGDWSIISAIIDEELAGEHVTFVEYDQYDGPSGDYRRNMAMNSRKAIWGKQISMRR
;
A
#
# COMPACT_ATOMS: atom_id res chain seq x y z
N MET A 1 -10.60 3.30 8.60
CA MET A 1 -10.18 2.44 7.44
C MET A 1 -11.00 1.16 7.43
N LEU A 2 -11.43 0.67 6.25
CA LEU A 2 -12.09 -0.64 6.09
C LEU A 2 -11.02 -1.75 6.05
N THR A 3 -11.32 -2.95 6.55
CA THR A 3 -10.45 -4.12 6.43
C THR A 3 -11.09 -5.19 5.55
N VAL A 4 -10.32 -5.72 4.60
CA VAL A 4 -10.70 -6.88 3.79
C VAL A 4 -9.57 -7.91 3.78
N ARG A 5 -9.90 -9.20 3.64
CA ARG A 5 -8.90 -10.25 3.42
C ARG A 5 -8.74 -10.53 1.94
N GLY A 6 -7.50 -10.70 1.52
CA GLY A 6 -7.20 -11.02 0.12
C GLY A 6 -5.77 -10.69 -0.28
N ASP A 7 -5.54 -10.72 -1.58
CA ASP A 7 -4.29 -10.31 -2.21
C ASP A 7 -4.45 -8.91 -2.80
N LEU A 8 -3.64 -7.95 -2.34
CA LEU A 8 -3.71 -6.56 -2.78
C LEU A 8 -3.49 -6.41 -4.29
N VAL A 9 -2.53 -7.17 -4.85
CA VAL A 9 -2.21 -7.13 -6.28
C VAL A 9 -3.39 -7.62 -7.11
N ALA A 10 -3.96 -8.76 -6.72
CA ALA A 10 -5.10 -9.33 -7.42
C ALA A 10 -6.36 -8.45 -7.31
N LEU A 11 -6.61 -7.84 -6.15
CA LEU A 11 -7.72 -6.89 -5.97
C LEU A 11 -7.52 -5.62 -6.82
N PHE A 12 -6.28 -5.12 -6.92
CA PHE A 12 -5.98 -3.98 -7.79
C PHE A 12 -6.14 -4.33 -9.27
N GLN A 13 -5.67 -5.50 -9.70
CA GLN A 13 -5.91 -5.99 -11.07
C GLN A 13 -7.40 -6.13 -11.41
N ALA A 14 -8.22 -6.46 -10.41
CA ALA A 14 -9.68 -6.55 -10.54
C ALA A 14 -10.38 -5.18 -10.49
N GLY A 15 -9.66 -4.07 -10.33
CA GLY A 15 -10.22 -2.72 -10.29
C GLY A 15 -10.90 -2.36 -8.97
N ALA A 16 -10.52 -3.01 -7.87
CA ALA A 16 -11.07 -2.71 -6.53
C ALA A 16 -10.57 -1.36 -5.99
N PHE A 17 -9.41 -0.90 -6.44
CA PHE A 17 -8.74 0.31 -5.97
C PHE A 17 -8.34 1.20 -7.15
N ASP A 18 -8.36 2.51 -6.94
CA ASP A 18 -7.81 3.50 -7.87
C ASP A 18 -6.32 3.76 -7.60
N VAL A 19 -5.93 3.63 -6.32
CA VAL A 19 -4.56 3.84 -5.83
C VAL A 19 -4.20 2.70 -4.90
N ILE A 20 -3.05 2.06 -5.11
CA ILE A 20 -2.46 1.18 -4.11
C ILE A 20 -1.16 1.78 -3.60
N VAL A 21 -0.90 1.61 -2.29
CA VAL A 21 0.28 2.15 -1.62
C VAL A 21 1.01 1.02 -0.92
N HIS A 22 2.30 0.88 -1.15
CA HIS A 22 3.14 -0.02 -0.35
C HIS A 22 4.36 0.70 0.21
N GLY A 23 4.93 0.15 1.30
CA GLY A 23 6.17 0.66 1.87
C GLY A 23 7.37 0.24 1.03
N GLN A 24 8.25 1.21 0.72
CA GLN A 24 9.46 1.00 -0.05
C GLN A 24 10.68 1.52 0.72
N ASN A 25 11.85 0.99 0.38
CA ASN A 25 13.14 1.42 0.89
C ASN A 25 13.82 2.42 -0.05
N CYS A 26 14.82 3.17 0.45
CA CYS A 26 15.52 4.17 -0.34
C CYS A 26 16.57 3.61 -1.33
N HIS A 27 16.72 2.28 -1.41
CA HIS A 27 17.69 1.61 -2.26
C HIS A 27 17.10 1.06 -3.57
N CYS A 28 15.82 1.30 -3.83
CA CYS A 28 15.07 0.78 -4.98
C CYS A 28 15.08 -0.77 -5.04
N ASN A 29 15.10 -1.43 -3.87
CA ASN A 29 15.05 -2.88 -3.79
C ASN A 29 13.60 -3.34 -3.62
N MET A 30 13.08 -4.04 -4.64
CA MET A 30 11.74 -4.63 -4.66
C MET A 30 11.78 -6.16 -4.72
N ASP A 31 12.84 -6.80 -4.20
CA ASP A 31 13.05 -8.25 -4.37
C ASP A 31 12.24 -9.12 -3.39
N ASP A 32 11.40 -8.52 -2.55
CA ASP A 32 10.76 -9.29 -1.48
C ASP A 32 9.36 -8.80 -1.09
N GLY A 33 8.56 -9.72 -0.49
CA GLY A 33 7.24 -9.44 0.03
C GLY A 33 6.30 -8.83 -1.00
N ILE A 34 5.50 -7.87 -0.55
CA ILE A 34 4.51 -7.18 -1.41
C ILE A 34 5.17 -6.37 -2.53
N ALA A 35 6.36 -5.78 -2.30
CA ALA A 35 7.09 -5.04 -3.31
C ALA A 35 7.45 -5.94 -4.50
N ARG A 36 7.93 -7.17 -4.23
CA ARG A 36 8.22 -8.16 -5.27
C ARG A 36 6.96 -8.55 -6.05
N ALA A 37 5.85 -8.81 -5.36
CA ALA A 37 4.60 -9.16 -6.03
C ALA A 37 4.12 -8.01 -6.94
N ILE A 38 4.22 -6.76 -6.48
CA ILE A 38 3.89 -5.57 -7.26
C ILE A 38 4.82 -5.44 -8.46
N SER A 39 6.15 -5.53 -8.30
CA SER A 39 7.11 -5.37 -9.40
C SER A 39 6.99 -6.46 -10.47
N GLN A 40 6.58 -7.66 -10.09
CA GLN A 40 6.32 -8.76 -11.03
C GLN A 40 5.02 -8.58 -11.80
N ALA A 41 3.98 -8.07 -11.16
CA ALA A 41 2.68 -7.83 -11.79
C ALA A 41 2.64 -6.52 -12.60
N PHE A 42 3.40 -5.52 -12.15
CA PHE A 42 3.45 -4.16 -12.70
C PHE A 42 4.91 -3.67 -12.75
N PRO A 43 5.67 -4.03 -13.81
CA PRO A 43 7.07 -3.60 -13.94
C PRO A 43 7.26 -2.08 -13.92
N GLU A 44 6.21 -1.32 -14.26
CA GLU A 44 6.19 0.15 -14.21
C GLU A 44 6.46 0.69 -12.80
N ALA A 45 6.04 -0.05 -11.75
CA ALA A 45 6.30 0.35 -10.37
C ALA A 45 7.81 0.33 -10.06
N LEU A 46 8.51 -0.73 -10.48
CA LEU A 46 9.97 -0.80 -10.35
C LEU A 46 10.65 0.26 -11.22
N GLN A 47 10.18 0.47 -12.45
CA GLN A 47 10.74 1.51 -13.34
C GLN A 47 10.62 2.90 -12.70
N ALA A 48 9.48 3.24 -12.10
CA ALA A 48 9.28 4.50 -11.42
C ALA A 48 10.21 4.65 -10.20
N ASP A 49 10.43 3.58 -9.44
CA ASP A 49 11.35 3.57 -8.31
C ASP A 49 12.80 3.79 -8.77
N MET A 50 13.24 3.07 -9.81
CA MET A 50 14.60 3.18 -10.37
C MET A 50 14.92 4.53 -11.02
N GLN A 51 13.91 5.36 -11.31
CA GLN A 51 14.10 6.74 -11.78
C GLN A 51 14.42 7.71 -10.64
N THR A 52 14.35 7.28 -9.39
CA THR A 52 14.70 8.08 -8.22
C THR A 52 16.15 7.84 -7.79
N PRO A 53 16.79 8.79 -7.08
CA PRO A 53 18.16 8.60 -6.58
C PRO A 53 18.27 7.38 -5.67
N ILE A 54 19.16 6.44 -6.00
CA ILE A 54 19.43 5.25 -5.19
C ILE A 54 20.28 5.63 -3.98
N HIS A 55 20.01 5.02 -2.81
CA HIS A 55 20.72 5.28 -1.54
C HIS A 55 20.60 6.70 -1.01
N ASP A 56 19.61 7.47 -1.44
CA ASP A 56 19.43 8.84 -0.98
C ASP A 56 18.47 8.91 0.21
N PRO A 57 18.95 9.29 1.42
CA PRO A 57 18.08 9.42 2.59
C PRO A 57 17.00 10.52 2.45
N ARG A 58 17.16 11.46 1.50
CA ARG A 58 16.17 12.51 1.23
C ARG A 58 14.89 11.94 0.60
N LYS A 59 14.89 10.67 0.16
CA LYS A 59 13.68 9.97 -0.29
C LYS A 59 12.72 9.69 0.86
N LEU A 60 13.21 9.51 2.11
CA LEU A 60 12.35 9.22 3.25
C LEU A 60 11.20 10.22 3.37
N GLY A 61 9.98 9.71 3.50
CA GLY A 61 8.77 10.50 3.57
C GLY A 61 8.24 11.01 2.23
N THR A 62 8.93 10.68 1.11
CA THR A 62 8.44 10.93 -0.25
C THR A 62 7.96 9.63 -0.90
N TYR A 63 7.57 9.68 -2.16
CA TYR A 63 7.17 8.50 -2.93
C TYR A 63 7.50 8.67 -4.42
N SER A 64 7.64 7.54 -5.12
CA SER A 64 7.49 7.49 -6.57
C SER A 64 6.14 6.89 -6.94
N LYS A 65 5.65 7.19 -8.14
CA LYS A 65 4.36 6.69 -8.63
C LYS A 65 4.47 6.12 -10.03
N ALA A 66 3.77 5.02 -10.26
CA ALA A 66 3.55 4.45 -11.57
C ALA A 66 2.06 4.54 -11.93
N VAL A 67 1.77 5.04 -13.14
CA VAL A 67 0.42 5.04 -13.69
C VAL A 67 0.27 3.83 -14.59
N VAL A 68 -0.69 2.98 -14.30
CA VAL A 68 -1.00 1.76 -15.06
C VAL A 68 -2.46 1.75 -15.48
N ALA A 69 -2.86 0.78 -16.30
CA ALA A 69 -4.25 0.71 -16.79
C ALA A 69 -5.30 0.60 -15.66
N GLN A 70 -4.93 0.01 -14.52
CA GLN A 70 -5.80 -0.19 -13.37
C GLN A 70 -5.92 1.04 -12.45
N GLY A 71 -4.94 1.94 -12.48
CA GLY A 71 -4.87 3.09 -11.59
C GLY A 71 -3.42 3.51 -11.28
N VAL A 72 -3.16 3.89 -10.04
CA VAL A 72 -1.85 4.40 -9.60
C VAL A 72 -1.25 3.49 -8.54
N ILE A 73 0.03 3.20 -8.68
CA ILE A 73 0.84 2.45 -7.71
C ILE A 73 1.82 3.42 -7.05
N ILE A 74 1.83 3.45 -5.73
CA ILE A 74 2.69 4.32 -4.92
C ILE A 74 3.75 3.48 -4.22
N ASN A 75 5.01 3.78 -4.50
CA ASN A 75 6.18 3.28 -3.77
C ASN A 75 6.51 4.29 -2.67
N GLY A 76 5.94 4.17 -1.49
CA GLY A 76 6.14 5.10 -0.37
C GLY A 76 7.44 4.81 0.37
N TYR A 77 8.37 5.75 0.42
CA TYR A 77 9.68 5.55 1.07
C TYR A 77 9.56 5.69 2.58
N THR A 78 9.16 4.59 3.23
CA THR A 78 8.90 4.54 4.68
C THR A 78 10.08 4.03 5.50
N GLN A 79 11.14 3.55 4.85
CA GLN A 79 12.35 3.02 5.48
C GLN A 79 13.58 3.30 4.61
N PHE A 80 14.75 3.48 5.26
CA PHE A 80 15.98 3.69 4.48
C PHE A 80 16.49 2.35 3.94
N ASN A 81 16.79 1.38 4.82
CA ASN A 81 17.29 0.06 4.46
C ASN A 81 16.15 -0.95 4.22
N TRP A 82 16.48 -2.08 3.56
CA TRP A 82 15.57 -3.21 3.34
C TRP A 82 15.81 -4.38 4.30
N SER A 83 16.90 -4.33 5.09
CA SER A 83 17.29 -5.39 6.03
C SER A 83 18.07 -4.82 7.21
N GLY A 84 18.24 -5.61 8.27
CA GLY A 84 18.94 -5.22 9.47
C GLY A 84 18.03 -4.50 10.48
N LEU A 85 18.62 -3.60 11.26
CA LEU A 85 17.90 -2.76 12.20
C LEU A 85 17.82 -1.32 11.71
N GLY A 86 16.79 -0.65 12.12
CA GLY A 86 16.59 0.77 11.86
C GLY A 86 17.42 1.68 12.80
N PRO A 87 17.20 2.98 12.74
CA PRO A 87 17.87 3.95 13.59
C PRO A 87 17.77 3.58 15.09
N GLY A 88 18.88 3.65 15.82
CA GLY A 88 18.92 3.35 17.24
C GLY A 88 18.67 1.87 17.59
N GLY A 89 18.75 0.94 16.62
CA GLY A 89 18.47 -0.48 16.81
C GLY A 89 16.98 -0.83 16.82
N GLY A 90 16.13 0.11 16.44
CA GLY A 90 14.67 -0.05 16.34
C GLY A 90 14.21 -0.64 15.01
N PRO A 91 12.91 -0.48 14.68
CA PRO A 91 12.34 -0.93 13.40
C PRO A 91 13.00 -0.20 12.22
N LEU A 92 13.02 -0.85 11.05
CA LEU A 92 13.43 -0.21 9.79
C LEU A 92 12.44 0.89 9.39
N THR A 93 11.15 0.63 9.61
CA THR A 93 10.07 1.57 9.32
C THR A 93 10.15 2.78 10.23
N GLN A 94 10.14 3.96 9.62
CA GLN A 94 10.18 5.25 10.31
C GLN A 94 8.79 5.88 10.27
N TYR A 95 8.15 6.03 11.42
CA TYR A 95 6.76 6.50 11.51
C TYR A 95 6.56 7.91 10.94
N GLU A 96 7.54 8.80 11.13
CA GLU A 96 7.50 10.14 10.54
C GLU A 96 7.57 10.10 9.00
N ALA A 97 8.32 9.13 8.43
CA ALA A 97 8.33 8.93 6.99
C ALA A 97 7.00 8.37 6.48
N VAL A 98 6.37 7.46 7.24
CA VAL A 98 5.00 7.00 6.93
C VAL A 98 4.05 8.20 6.91
N ARG A 99 4.06 9.04 7.94
CA ARG A 99 3.22 10.23 8.04
C ARG A 99 3.42 11.16 6.84
N ALA A 100 4.67 11.47 6.51
CA ALA A 100 5.00 12.37 5.41
C ALA A 100 4.51 11.80 4.05
N VAL A 101 4.66 10.49 3.81
CA VAL A 101 4.13 9.83 2.60
C VAL A 101 2.62 10.05 2.49
N PHE A 102 1.87 9.74 3.56
CA PHE A 102 0.41 9.83 3.52
C PHE A 102 -0.10 11.26 3.51
N ALA A 103 0.59 12.20 4.14
CA ALA A 103 0.31 13.64 4.01
C ALA A 103 0.49 14.11 2.55
N GLY A 104 1.57 13.65 1.88
CA GLY A 104 1.79 13.91 0.45
C GLY A 104 0.68 13.32 -0.44
N LEU A 105 0.24 12.10 -0.15
CA LEU A 105 -0.87 11.47 -0.87
C LEU A 105 -2.19 12.23 -0.66
N ARG A 106 -2.45 12.71 0.56
CA ARG A 106 -3.61 13.57 0.84
C ARG A 106 -3.56 14.85 0.02
N ALA A 107 -2.38 15.49 -0.05
CA ALA A 107 -2.22 16.73 -0.82
C ALA A 107 -2.45 16.52 -2.33
N GLU A 108 -2.02 15.37 -2.88
CA GLU A 108 -2.14 15.08 -4.31
C GLU A 108 -3.49 14.49 -4.70
N PHE A 109 -4.06 13.58 -3.90
CA PHE A 109 -5.22 12.76 -4.25
C PHE A 109 -6.46 13.03 -3.40
N GLY A 110 -6.34 13.82 -2.34
CA GLY A 110 -7.43 14.06 -1.40
C GLY A 110 -8.66 14.73 -2.03
N GLY A 111 -9.84 14.36 -1.57
CA GLY A 111 -11.12 14.90 -2.01
C GLY A 111 -11.59 14.46 -3.40
N GLN A 112 -10.86 13.57 -4.07
CA GLN A 112 -11.19 13.08 -5.41
C GLN A 112 -12.12 11.86 -5.39
N GLY A 113 -12.47 11.33 -4.21
CA GLY A 113 -13.33 10.16 -4.05
C GLY A 113 -12.67 8.85 -4.51
N LEU A 114 -11.34 8.79 -4.52
CA LEU A 114 -10.57 7.62 -4.93
C LEU A 114 -10.57 6.56 -3.83
N CYS A 115 -10.53 5.29 -4.25
CA CYS A 115 -10.39 4.14 -3.35
C CYS A 115 -8.92 3.75 -3.22
N PHE A 116 -8.39 3.86 -1.99
CA PHE A 116 -7.01 3.47 -1.66
C PHE A 116 -6.98 2.05 -1.12
N GLY A 117 -6.04 1.24 -1.62
CA GLY A 117 -5.70 -0.08 -1.06
C GLY A 117 -4.32 -0.05 -0.41
N VAL A 118 -4.21 -0.49 0.84
CA VAL A 118 -2.94 -0.55 1.58
C VAL A 118 -2.75 -1.92 2.22
N PRO A 119 -1.54 -2.53 2.17
CA PRO A 119 -1.19 -3.71 2.95
C PRO A 119 -0.77 -3.31 4.36
N ALA A 120 -0.30 -4.23 5.19
CA ALA A 120 0.33 -3.94 6.47
C ALA A 120 1.72 -3.29 6.27
N ILE A 121 1.72 -2.05 5.77
CA ILE A 121 2.92 -1.27 5.43
C ILE A 121 3.87 -1.24 6.62
N GLY A 122 5.13 -1.65 6.39
CA GLY A 122 6.19 -1.57 7.38
C GLY A 122 6.06 -2.48 8.60
N ALA A 123 4.93 -3.17 8.79
CA ALA A 123 4.67 -3.97 9.99
C ALA A 123 5.31 -5.37 9.95
N ALA A 124 5.50 -5.96 8.76
CA ALA A 124 6.12 -7.26 8.64
C ALA A 124 7.65 -7.15 8.73
N ARG A 125 8.32 -6.99 7.59
CA ARG A 125 9.80 -6.91 7.51
C ARG A 125 10.38 -5.62 8.06
N GLY A 126 9.63 -4.54 7.99
CA GLY A 126 10.03 -3.25 8.56
C GLY A 126 10.02 -3.22 10.09
N GLY A 127 9.40 -4.22 10.74
CA GLY A 127 9.36 -4.34 12.20
C GLY A 127 8.54 -3.25 12.90
N GLY A 128 7.80 -2.44 12.16
CA GLY A 128 6.94 -1.40 12.71
C GLY A 128 5.67 -1.95 13.37
N ASP A 129 5.13 -1.21 14.30
CA ASP A 129 3.84 -1.52 14.94
C ASP A 129 2.69 -1.11 14.03
N TRP A 130 1.88 -2.09 13.59
CA TRP A 130 0.74 -1.83 12.72
C TRP A 130 -0.32 -0.92 13.38
N SER A 131 -0.48 -0.99 14.68
CA SER A 131 -1.43 -0.14 15.39
C SER A 131 -1.07 1.35 15.28
N ILE A 132 0.21 1.66 15.33
CA ILE A 132 0.73 3.02 15.13
C ILE A 132 0.62 3.43 13.65
N ILE A 133 1.04 2.57 12.74
CA ILE A 133 1.03 2.84 11.30
C ILE A 133 -0.41 3.05 10.81
N SER A 134 -1.33 2.18 11.20
CA SER A 134 -2.74 2.31 10.81
C SER A 134 -3.39 3.58 11.35
N ALA A 135 -3.05 3.99 12.56
CA ALA A 135 -3.52 5.25 13.13
C ALA A 135 -3.00 6.47 12.32
N ILE A 136 -1.73 6.46 11.93
CA ILE A 136 -1.16 7.51 11.05
C ILE A 136 -1.92 7.57 9.72
N ILE A 137 -2.17 6.42 9.09
CA ILE A 137 -2.90 6.37 7.82
C ILE A 137 -4.32 6.90 7.97
N ASP A 138 -5.02 6.51 9.04
CA ASP A 138 -6.39 6.98 9.33
C ASP A 138 -6.43 8.50 9.60
N GLU A 139 -5.42 9.05 10.27
CA GLU A 139 -5.30 10.49 10.50
C GLU A 139 -5.04 11.26 9.20
N GLU A 140 -4.01 10.86 8.44
CA GLU A 140 -3.59 11.59 7.24
C GLU A 140 -4.61 11.49 6.10
N LEU A 141 -5.26 10.35 5.93
CA LEU A 141 -6.30 10.15 4.92
C LEU A 141 -7.73 10.21 5.51
N ALA A 142 -7.92 11.00 6.57
CA ALA A 142 -9.23 11.17 7.18
C ALA A 142 -10.27 11.66 6.16
N GLY A 143 -11.39 10.93 6.06
CA GLY A 143 -12.46 11.22 5.10
C GLY A 143 -12.29 10.57 3.73
N GLU A 144 -11.12 9.98 3.42
CA GLU A 144 -10.90 9.24 2.17
C GLU A 144 -11.33 7.76 2.29
N HIS A 145 -11.49 7.11 1.15
CA HIS A 145 -11.87 5.70 1.07
C HIS A 145 -10.63 4.80 1.15
N VAL A 146 -10.19 4.47 2.36
CA VAL A 146 -9.02 3.62 2.59
C VAL A 146 -9.44 2.23 3.02
N THR A 147 -8.85 1.22 2.37
CA THR A 147 -9.03 -0.19 2.69
C THR A 147 -7.68 -0.82 3.03
N PHE A 148 -7.57 -1.36 4.23
CA PHE A 148 -6.50 -2.28 4.60
C PHE A 148 -6.79 -3.65 4.00
N VAL A 149 -5.83 -4.17 3.24
CA VAL A 149 -5.88 -5.53 2.70
C VAL A 149 -5.00 -6.43 3.54
N GLU A 150 -5.66 -7.21 4.41
CA GLU A 150 -5.00 -8.27 5.18
C GLU A 150 -4.69 -9.43 4.24
N TYR A 151 -3.40 -9.75 4.06
CA TYR A 151 -3.00 -10.83 3.16
C TYR A 151 -3.50 -12.17 3.68
N ASP A 152 -4.29 -12.85 2.88
CA ASP A 152 -4.81 -14.18 3.15
C ASP A 152 -4.02 -15.20 2.31
N GLN A 153 -3.13 -15.95 2.95
CA GLN A 153 -2.48 -17.11 2.36
C GLN A 153 -3.48 -18.26 2.28
N TYR A 154 -4.51 -18.11 1.45
CA TYR A 154 -5.43 -19.21 1.23
C TYR A 154 -4.85 -20.19 0.22
N ASP A 155 -4.32 -21.32 0.71
CA ASP A 155 -3.85 -22.48 -0.07
C ASP A 155 -5.00 -23.33 -0.64
N GLY A 156 -6.18 -22.74 -0.87
CA GLY A 156 -7.34 -23.45 -1.41
C GLY A 156 -7.34 -23.52 -2.94
N PRO A 157 -8.15 -24.44 -3.53
CA PRO A 157 -8.25 -24.60 -4.97
C PRO A 157 -8.66 -23.28 -5.66
N SER A 158 -8.03 -23.00 -6.79
CA SER A 158 -8.14 -21.74 -7.57
C SER A 158 -9.57 -21.28 -7.95
N GLY A 159 -10.60 -22.08 -7.65
CA GLY A 159 -12.01 -21.77 -7.91
C GLY A 159 -12.67 -20.84 -6.89
N ASP A 160 -12.30 -20.91 -5.60
CA ASP A 160 -12.91 -20.09 -4.55
C ASP A 160 -12.32 -18.68 -4.50
N TYR A 161 -11.06 -18.52 -4.93
CA TYR A 161 -10.41 -17.23 -5.03
C TYR A 161 -11.13 -16.27 -6.01
N ARG A 162 -11.53 -16.79 -7.17
CA ARG A 162 -12.29 -16.01 -8.17
C ARG A 162 -13.68 -15.60 -7.69
N ARG A 163 -14.35 -16.42 -6.90
CA ARG A 163 -15.65 -16.09 -6.27
C ARG A 163 -15.50 -14.98 -5.22
N ASN A 164 -14.45 -15.06 -4.40
CA ASN A 164 -14.16 -14.05 -3.40
C ASN A 164 -13.76 -12.71 -4.04
N MET A 165 -13.05 -12.72 -5.17
CA MET A 165 -12.72 -11.52 -5.93
C MET A 165 -13.96 -10.83 -6.51
N ALA A 166 -14.92 -11.60 -7.06
CA ALA A 166 -16.17 -11.03 -7.58
C ALA A 166 -17.04 -10.41 -6.46
N MET A 167 -17.01 -10.98 -5.25
CA MET A 167 -17.69 -10.42 -4.07
C MET A 167 -16.99 -9.19 -3.47
N ASN A 168 -15.68 -9.07 -3.66
CA ASN A 168 -14.84 -7.96 -3.18
C ASN A 168 -14.56 -6.90 -4.26
N SER A 169 -15.31 -6.92 -5.38
CA SER A 169 -15.19 -5.87 -6.39
C SER A 169 -15.53 -4.50 -5.79
N ARG A 170 -14.92 -3.44 -6.32
CA ARG A 170 -15.14 -2.03 -5.91
C ARG A 170 -16.59 -1.73 -5.56
N LYS A 171 -17.56 -2.17 -6.40
CA LYS A 171 -18.99 -2.00 -6.17
C LYS A 171 -19.52 -2.77 -4.96
N ALA A 172 -18.97 -3.96 -4.67
CA ALA A 172 -19.39 -4.78 -3.53
C ALA A 172 -18.81 -4.25 -2.21
N ILE A 173 -17.57 -3.77 -2.21
CA ILE A 173 -16.90 -3.22 -1.01
C ILE A 173 -17.61 -1.94 -0.56
N TRP A 174 -17.81 -0.97 -1.47
CA TRP A 174 -18.38 0.34 -1.12
C TRP A 174 -19.90 0.39 -1.16
N GLY A 175 -20.56 -0.42 -1.95
CA GLY A 175 -22.03 -0.53 -1.97
C GLY A 175 -22.62 -1.02 -0.64
N LYS A 176 -21.92 -1.89 0.08
CA LYS A 176 -22.33 -2.33 1.42
C LYS A 176 -22.19 -1.23 2.48
N GLN A 177 -21.18 -0.35 2.39
CA GLN A 177 -21.01 0.75 3.33
C GLN A 177 -22.09 1.83 3.20
N ILE A 178 -22.56 2.11 2.00
CA ILE A 178 -23.64 3.07 1.75
C ILE A 178 -24.98 2.54 2.32
N SER A 179 -25.21 1.23 2.22
CA SER A 179 -26.40 0.58 2.77
C SER A 179 -26.43 0.55 4.31
N MET A 180 -25.28 0.58 4.99
CA MET A 180 -25.19 0.56 6.46
C MET A 180 -25.27 1.97 7.11
N ARG A 181 -25.27 3.05 6.31
CA ARG A 181 -25.37 4.46 6.78
C ARG A 181 -26.72 5.12 6.50
N ARG A 182 -27.73 4.33 6.10
CA ARG A 182 -29.11 4.81 5.93
C ARG A 182 -30.01 4.24 7.07
#